data_4f5c6781e0c7fd0f3302ab206baea36d
#
_entry.id   4f5c6781e0c7fd0f3302ab206baea36d
#
_cell.length_a   1.000
_cell.length_b   1.000
_cell.length_c   1.000
_cell.angle_alpha   90.00
_cell.angle_beta   90.00
_cell.angle_gamma   90.00
#
_symmetry.space_group_name_H-M   'P 1'
#
loop_
_entity.id
_entity.type
_entity.pdbx_description
1 polymer ?
#
loop_
_entity_poly.entity_id
_entity_poly.type
_entity_poly.pdbx_seq_one_letter_code
_entity_poly.pdbx_strand_id
1 'polypeptide(L)'
;MRTVIAHDYLTQRGGAERVALALGDAFPGSPFVTSVYEPELSFPEFRHREVSTGPLQRWSKVRRDPRRALPLLAPAWDRTAVAEADVVVASTSGWAHGVSVPDGCALVAYCHNPARWLYQTEDYLPRPWQRVVTRPLRKRLEAWDRRAAGRVDTYVANSSSVAARIERVYGRPATIVHPPVSIDVTGPQEPVAGLQPGFYLTVGRGRAYKNVRAVIDGVGLLRDAQVAVVGSAPGGEQEDPHARWLGVVSDAQLRWLYVNARALVAVSYEDFGLTPIEANAFGTPVAVLRAGGYLDSTDEGVSGVFVEAPTAEAVADTLRTMPQLPAEGVRRHAARFSQDVFARKMRQVVADTMVSRLVAA
;
A
#
# COMPACT_ATOMS: atom_id res chain seq x y z
N MET A 1 -18.09 12.24 -18.67
CA MET A 1 -16.69 12.38 -18.21
C MET A 1 -16.02 11.03 -18.40
N ARG A 2 -15.05 10.94 -19.31
CA ARG A 2 -14.25 9.75 -19.60
C ARG A 2 -13.02 9.75 -18.67
N THR A 3 -12.99 8.79 -17.76
CA THR A 3 -11.89 8.62 -16.81
C THR A 3 -11.00 7.46 -17.27
N VAL A 4 -9.69 7.59 -17.14
CA VAL A 4 -8.70 6.53 -17.37
C VAL A 4 -7.87 6.37 -16.10
N ILE A 5 -7.59 5.12 -15.71
CA ILE A 5 -6.74 4.82 -14.56
C ILE A 5 -5.34 4.43 -15.06
N ALA A 6 -4.34 5.23 -14.75
CA ALA A 6 -2.94 4.86 -15.00
C ALA A 6 -2.35 4.21 -13.73
N HIS A 7 -1.61 3.09 -13.87
CA HIS A 7 -0.96 2.43 -12.73
C HIS A 7 0.45 1.99 -13.12
N ASP A 8 1.41 2.09 -12.22
CA ASP A 8 2.84 1.89 -12.49
C ASP A 8 3.13 0.60 -13.25
N TYR A 9 2.72 -0.54 -12.72
CA TYR A 9 2.78 -1.86 -13.36
C TYR A 9 1.87 -2.87 -12.62
N LEU A 10 1.30 -3.81 -13.36
CA LEU A 10 0.39 -4.83 -12.84
C LEU A 10 1.08 -6.21 -12.90
N THR A 11 2.06 -6.44 -12.00
CA THR A 11 2.91 -7.63 -11.99
C THR A 11 3.08 -8.25 -10.61
N GLN A 12 2.24 -7.87 -9.67
CA GLN A 12 2.24 -8.40 -8.30
C GLN A 12 0.86 -8.21 -7.66
N ARG A 13 0.64 -8.86 -6.54
CA ARG A 13 -0.55 -8.67 -5.69
C ARG A 13 -0.14 -7.90 -4.43
N GLY A 14 -0.19 -6.59 -4.51
CA GLY A 14 0.21 -5.68 -3.43
C GLY A 14 -0.87 -4.67 -3.07
N GLY A 15 -0.60 -3.84 -2.04
CA GLY A 15 -1.54 -2.81 -1.59
C GLY A 15 -1.82 -1.74 -2.65
N ALA A 16 -0.82 -1.36 -3.46
CA ALA A 16 -0.99 -0.37 -4.51
C ALA A 16 -1.91 -0.89 -5.63
N GLU A 17 -1.78 -2.17 -6.01
CA GLU A 17 -2.63 -2.83 -7.00
C GLU A 17 -4.06 -2.99 -6.48
N ARG A 18 -4.25 -3.24 -5.18
CA ARG A 18 -5.60 -3.21 -4.55
C ARG A 18 -6.23 -1.83 -4.64
N VAL A 19 -5.46 -0.77 -4.39
CA VAL A 19 -5.96 0.60 -4.54
C VAL A 19 -6.26 0.93 -6.00
N ALA A 20 -5.48 0.44 -6.96
CA ALA A 20 -5.78 0.62 -8.37
C ALA A 20 -7.12 -0.03 -8.75
N LEU A 21 -7.43 -1.24 -8.24
CA LEU A 21 -8.76 -1.84 -8.39
C LEU A 21 -9.84 -0.97 -7.78
N ALA A 22 -9.63 -0.48 -6.55
CA ALA A 22 -10.55 0.40 -5.86
C ALA A 22 -10.83 1.70 -6.62
N LEU A 23 -9.82 2.25 -7.30
CA LEU A 23 -9.99 3.38 -8.21
C LEU A 23 -10.84 3.00 -9.43
N GLY A 24 -10.61 1.82 -10.02
CA GLY A 24 -11.45 1.31 -11.11
C GLY A 24 -12.92 1.15 -10.70
N ASP A 25 -13.18 0.73 -9.46
CA ASP A 25 -14.53 0.63 -8.90
C ASP A 25 -15.14 2.01 -8.58
N ALA A 26 -14.29 2.97 -8.15
CA ALA A 26 -14.72 4.35 -7.95
C ALA A 26 -15.15 5.05 -9.26
N PHE A 27 -14.57 4.64 -10.40
CA PHE A 27 -14.87 5.16 -11.73
C PHE A 27 -15.26 4.00 -12.68
N PRO A 28 -16.48 3.47 -12.59
CA PRO A 28 -16.91 2.32 -13.37
C PRO A 28 -16.77 2.54 -14.89
N GLY A 29 -16.30 1.51 -15.60
CA GLY A 29 -16.05 1.57 -17.04
C GLY A 29 -14.73 2.24 -17.44
N SER A 30 -13.92 2.70 -16.47
CA SER A 30 -12.62 3.28 -16.79
C SER A 30 -11.62 2.21 -17.22
N PRO A 31 -10.96 2.35 -18.39
CA PRO A 31 -9.87 1.49 -18.80
C PRO A 31 -8.61 1.77 -17.97
N PHE A 32 -7.75 0.76 -17.88
CA PHE A 32 -6.44 0.86 -17.25
C PHE A 32 -5.34 1.05 -18.28
N VAL A 33 -4.36 1.89 -17.95
CA VAL A 33 -3.10 2.05 -18.69
C VAL A 33 -1.95 1.75 -17.74
N THR A 34 -1.02 0.88 -18.15
CA THR A 34 0.11 0.49 -17.32
C THR A 34 1.37 0.27 -18.15
N SER A 35 2.56 0.35 -17.55
CA SER A 35 3.80 0.05 -18.27
C SER A 35 3.90 -1.42 -18.68
N VAL A 36 3.48 -2.31 -17.79
CA VAL A 36 3.55 -3.78 -17.94
C VAL A 36 2.41 -4.45 -17.19
N TYR A 37 1.84 -5.49 -17.80
CA TYR A 37 0.80 -6.34 -17.21
C TYR A 37 1.15 -7.82 -17.35
N GLU A 38 1.14 -8.56 -16.22
CA GLU A 38 1.30 -10.01 -16.18
C GLU A 38 0.11 -10.62 -15.40
N PRO A 39 -0.90 -11.16 -16.12
CA PRO A 39 -2.16 -11.63 -15.52
C PRO A 39 -1.98 -12.67 -14.41
N GLU A 40 -0.97 -13.55 -14.54
CA GLU A 40 -0.73 -14.63 -13.55
C GLU A 40 -0.14 -14.12 -12.24
N LEU A 41 0.57 -13.00 -12.28
CA LEU A 41 1.21 -12.39 -11.11
C LEU A 41 0.33 -11.30 -10.47
N SER A 42 -0.66 -10.82 -11.20
CA SER A 42 -1.58 -9.75 -10.80
C SER A 42 -2.83 -10.29 -10.14
N PHE A 43 -3.69 -9.40 -9.63
CA PHE A 43 -5.01 -9.80 -9.13
C PHE A 43 -5.91 -10.27 -10.29
N PRO A 44 -6.69 -11.36 -10.09
CA PRO A 44 -7.55 -11.91 -11.14
C PRO A 44 -8.59 -10.92 -11.67
N GLU A 45 -9.02 -9.97 -10.84
CA GLU A 45 -10.01 -8.94 -11.16
C GLU A 45 -9.59 -8.06 -12.35
N PHE A 46 -8.27 -7.88 -12.57
CA PHE A 46 -7.77 -7.15 -13.75
C PHE A 46 -8.04 -7.86 -15.08
N ARG A 47 -8.29 -9.18 -15.07
CA ARG A 47 -8.64 -9.93 -16.30
C ARG A 47 -9.99 -9.52 -16.90
N HIS A 48 -10.85 -8.93 -16.06
CA HIS A 48 -12.17 -8.44 -16.46
C HIS A 48 -12.19 -6.93 -16.73
N ARG A 49 -11.02 -6.31 -16.76
CA ARG A 49 -10.84 -4.89 -17.06
C ARG A 49 -10.16 -4.71 -18.42
N GLU A 50 -10.48 -3.63 -19.10
CA GLU A 50 -9.73 -3.20 -20.27
C GLU A 50 -8.36 -2.67 -19.79
N VAL A 51 -7.25 -3.33 -20.18
CA VAL A 51 -5.89 -2.97 -19.78
C VAL A 51 -5.03 -2.75 -21.01
N SER A 52 -4.60 -1.52 -21.20
CA SER A 52 -3.61 -1.14 -22.22
C SER A 52 -2.22 -1.08 -21.61
N THR A 53 -1.21 -1.49 -22.37
CA THR A 53 0.17 -1.61 -21.87
C THR A 53 1.15 -0.77 -22.68
N GLY A 54 2.21 -0.32 -22.00
CA GLY A 54 3.29 0.42 -22.63
C GLY A 54 4.26 -0.46 -23.46
N PRO A 55 5.29 0.16 -24.08
CA PRO A 55 6.21 -0.51 -24.99
C PRO A 55 7.06 -1.62 -24.34
N LEU A 56 7.20 -1.62 -23.02
CA LEU A 56 7.98 -2.64 -22.28
C LEU A 56 7.26 -3.99 -22.17
N GLN A 57 5.97 -4.05 -22.47
CA GLN A 57 5.14 -5.26 -22.40
C GLN A 57 5.71 -6.44 -23.21
N ARG A 58 6.36 -6.17 -24.33
CA ARG A 58 6.95 -7.20 -25.21
C ARG A 58 8.12 -7.99 -24.58
N TRP A 59 8.71 -7.49 -23.46
CA TRP A 59 9.86 -8.13 -22.84
C TRP A 59 9.45 -9.00 -21.65
N SER A 60 9.45 -10.33 -21.81
CA SER A 60 8.97 -11.28 -20.81
C SER A 60 9.72 -11.18 -19.48
N LYS A 61 11.03 -10.88 -19.48
CA LYS A 61 11.81 -10.67 -18.25
C LYS A 61 11.37 -9.42 -17.49
N VAL A 62 10.92 -8.39 -18.20
CA VAL A 62 10.43 -7.14 -17.59
C VAL A 62 9.01 -7.32 -17.06
N ARG A 63 8.16 -8.10 -17.75
CA ARG A 63 6.83 -8.45 -17.22
C ARG A 63 6.90 -9.17 -15.88
N ARG A 64 7.89 -10.04 -15.68
CA ARG A 64 8.08 -10.76 -14.41
C ARG A 64 8.71 -9.91 -13.31
N ASP A 65 9.56 -8.96 -13.67
CA ASP A 65 10.21 -8.04 -12.73
C ASP A 65 10.53 -6.69 -13.41
N PRO A 66 9.62 -5.71 -13.32
CA PRO A 66 9.80 -4.38 -13.94
C PRO A 66 11.07 -3.65 -13.49
N ARG A 67 11.60 -3.97 -12.30
CA ARG A 67 12.82 -3.35 -11.77
C ARG A 67 14.05 -3.63 -12.63
N ARG A 68 14.02 -4.68 -13.46
CA ARG A 68 15.10 -4.98 -14.45
C ARG A 68 15.19 -3.93 -15.55
N ALA A 69 14.11 -3.16 -15.78
CA ALA A 69 14.07 -2.11 -16.77
C ALA A 69 14.03 -0.71 -16.13
N LEU A 70 14.46 -0.55 -14.89
CA LEU A 70 14.35 0.69 -14.12
C LEU A 70 14.80 1.95 -14.90
N PRO A 71 15.95 1.96 -15.64
CA PRO A 71 16.34 3.10 -16.47
C PRO A 71 15.41 3.39 -17.66
N LEU A 72 14.63 2.40 -18.08
CA LEU A 72 13.76 2.46 -19.25
C LEU A 72 12.31 2.77 -18.89
N LEU A 73 11.93 2.67 -17.61
CA LEU A 73 10.57 2.92 -17.16
C LEU A 73 10.16 4.39 -17.41
N ALA A 74 11.03 5.35 -17.11
CA ALA A 74 10.77 6.76 -17.36
C ALA A 74 10.49 7.06 -18.84
N PRO A 75 11.38 6.73 -19.82
CA PRO A 75 11.11 6.95 -21.22
C PRO A 75 9.97 6.06 -21.77
N ALA A 76 9.64 4.95 -21.12
CA ALA A 76 8.48 4.16 -21.50
C ALA A 76 7.18 4.88 -21.12
N TRP A 77 7.12 5.52 -19.95
CA TRP A 77 5.98 6.31 -19.53
C TRP A 77 5.80 7.58 -20.38
N ASP A 78 6.90 8.25 -20.80
CA ASP A 78 6.82 9.36 -21.77
C ASP A 78 6.19 8.94 -23.11
N ARG A 79 6.27 7.65 -23.47
CA ARG A 79 5.67 7.07 -24.71
C ARG A 79 4.35 6.37 -24.46
N THR A 80 3.91 6.27 -23.22
CA THR A 80 2.61 5.71 -22.86
C THR A 80 1.59 6.84 -22.87
N ALA A 81 0.82 6.93 -23.95
CA ALA A 81 -0.15 7.98 -24.13
C ALA A 81 -1.57 7.47 -23.91
N VAL A 82 -2.40 8.30 -23.30
CA VAL A 82 -3.85 8.16 -23.27
C VAL A 82 -4.41 8.95 -24.44
N ALA A 83 -5.13 8.27 -25.36
CA ALA A 83 -5.61 8.91 -26.59
C ALA A 83 -6.76 9.89 -26.32
N GLU A 84 -7.70 9.49 -25.45
CA GLU A 84 -8.89 10.28 -25.14
C GLU A 84 -9.28 10.10 -23.68
N ALA A 85 -9.29 11.18 -22.92
CA ALA A 85 -9.81 11.24 -21.55
C ALA A 85 -10.12 12.70 -21.17
N ASP A 86 -11.13 12.88 -20.33
CA ASP A 86 -11.34 14.15 -19.63
C ASP A 86 -10.45 14.23 -18.39
N VAL A 87 -10.21 13.07 -17.75
CA VAL A 87 -9.34 12.96 -16.58
C VAL A 87 -8.57 11.64 -16.56
N VAL A 88 -7.30 11.71 -16.19
CA VAL A 88 -6.48 10.54 -15.86
C VAL A 88 -6.21 10.54 -14.36
N VAL A 89 -6.53 9.42 -13.69
CA VAL A 89 -6.17 9.18 -12.29
C VAL A 89 -4.96 8.25 -12.26
N ALA A 90 -3.79 8.78 -11.93
CA ALA A 90 -2.53 8.05 -11.88
C ALA A 90 -2.28 7.49 -10.48
N SER A 91 -2.45 6.17 -10.30
CA SER A 91 -2.06 5.43 -9.10
C SER A 91 -0.56 5.14 -9.17
N THR A 92 0.25 5.86 -8.38
CA THR A 92 1.69 5.90 -8.59
C THR A 92 2.52 5.73 -7.33
N SER A 93 3.63 5.01 -7.48
CA SER A 93 4.76 4.94 -6.55
C SER A 93 6.06 5.47 -7.22
N GLY A 94 5.90 6.25 -8.31
CA GLY A 94 7.02 6.93 -8.96
C GLY A 94 7.08 6.90 -10.48
N TRP A 95 6.06 6.33 -11.19
CA TRP A 95 6.12 6.24 -12.65
C TRP A 95 4.85 6.73 -13.35
N ALA A 96 3.66 6.27 -12.93
CA ALA A 96 2.41 6.47 -13.66
C ALA A 96 1.98 7.95 -13.77
N HIS A 97 2.42 8.82 -12.87
CA HIS A 97 2.21 10.27 -12.98
C HIS A 97 2.95 10.91 -14.18
N GLY A 98 3.86 10.14 -14.79
CA GLY A 98 4.55 10.52 -16.03
C GLY A 98 3.78 10.22 -17.31
N VAL A 99 2.56 9.68 -17.23
CA VAL A 99 1.74 9.37 -18.40
C VAL A 99 1.49 10.61 -19.27
N SER A 100 1.51 10.42 -20.59
CA SER A 100 1.14 11.49 -21.52
C SER A 100 -0.37 11.57 -21.66
N VAL A 101 -0.93 12.73 -21.33
CA VAL A 101 -2.37 12.99 -21.39
C VAL A 101 -2.71 13.93 -22.55
N PRO A 102 -3.93 13.86 -23.14
CA PRO A 102 -4.38 14.79 -24.16
C PRO A 102 -4.44 16.24 -23.67
N ASP A 103 -4.42 17.17 -24.59
CA ASP A 103 -4.65 18.57 -24.28
C ASP A 103 -6.03 18.77 -23.63
N GLY A 104 -6.07 19.57 -22.56
CA GLY A 104 -7.29 19.81 -21.81
C GLY A 104 -7.63 18.72 -20.78
N CYS A 105 -7.01 17.53 -20.83
CA CYS A 105 -7.23 16.46 -19.87
C CYS A 105 -6.63 16.79 -18.50
N ALA A 106 -7.38 16.54 -17.41
CA ALA A 106 -6.87 16.69 -16.05
C ALA A 106 -6.03 15.47 -15.65
N LEU A 107 -4.97 15.71 -14.87
CA LEU A 107 -4.13 14.65 -14.29
C LEU A 107 -4.16 14.71 -12.76
N VAL A 108 -4.82 13.73 -12.15
CA VAL A 108 -4.87 13.54 -10.69
C VAL A 108 -3.93 12.40 -10.30
N ALA A 109 -2.96 12.65 -9.43
CA ALA A 109 -2.04 11.61 -8.98
C ALA A 109 -2.42 11.11 -7.58
N TYR A 110 -2.94 9.87 -7.50
CA TYR A 110 -3.02 9.14 -6.24
C TYR A 110 -1.64 8.55 -5.93
N CYS A 111 -0.91 9.24 -5.07
CA CYS A 111 0.46 8.92 -4.75
C CYS A 111 0.54 8.00 -3.52
N HIS A 112 0.99 6.77 -3.72
CA HIS A 112 1.25 5.84 -2.61
C HIS A 112 2.49 6.26 -1.81
N ASN A 113 3.50 6.76 -2.50
CA ASN A 113 4.71 7.39 -1.99
C ASN A 113 5.49 8.00 -3.16
N PRO A 114 6.09 9.18 -3.03
CA PRO A 114 7.14 9.60 -3.96
C PRO A 114 8.21 8.52 -4.09
N ALA A 115 8.76 8.34 -5.28
CA ALA A 115 9.63 7.22 -5.63
C ALA A 115 10.69 6.94 -4.55
N ARG A 116 10.47 5.94 -3.69
CA ARG A 116 11.36 5.63 -2.54
C ARG A 116 12.80 5.38 -2.98
N TRP A 117 12.97 4.66 -4.08
CA TRP A 117 14.27 4.33 -4.65
C TRP A 117 15.04 5.57 -5.14
N LEU A 118 14.36 6.71 -5.38
CA LEU A 118 14.98 8.01 -5.68
C LEU A 118 15.27 8.83 -4.42
N TYR A 119 14.28 8.93 -3.53
CA TYR A 119 14.27 9.89 -2.43
C TYR A 119 14.57 9.30 -1.05
N GLN A 120 14.51 7.97 -0.91
CA GLN A 120 14.85 7.21 0.31
C GLN A 120 15.94 6.18 -0.01
N THR A 121 17.04 6.66 -0.60
CA THR A 121 18.09 5.80 -1.18
C THR A 121 18.85 4.97 -0.15
N GLU A 122 18.86 5.34 1.11
CA GLU A 122 19.56 4.61 2.18
C GLU A 122 18.98 3.21 2.39
N ASP A 123 17.65 3.10 2.28
CA ASP A 123 16.93 1.83 2.43
C ASP A 123 17.14 0.89 1.22
N TYR A 124 17.36 1.46 0.02
CA TYR A 124 17.47 0.69 -1.24
C TYR A 124 18.90 0.43 -1.69
N LEU A 125 19.83 1.31 -1.30
CA LEU A 125 21.25 1.27 -1.65
C LEU A 125 22.09 1.37 -0.36
N PRO A 126 22.12 0.31 0.45
CA PRO A 126 22.75 0.35 1.78
C PRO A 126 24.27 0.57 1.71
N ARG A 127 24.92 0.16 0.60
CA ARG A 127 26.37 0.32 0.44
C ARG A 127 26.71 1.68 -0.16
N PRO A 128 27.60 2.49 0.46
CA PRO A 128 27.95 3.84 -0.04
C PRO A 128 28.39 3.88 -1.49
N TRP A 129 29.19 2.90 -1.95
CA TRP A 129 29.64 2.84 -3.33
C TRP A 129 28.51 2.69 -4.36
N GLN A 130 27.42 1.96 -4.00
CA GLN A 130 26.24 1.83 -4.87
C GLN A 130 25.59 3.20 -5.12
N ARG A 131 25.52 4.04 -4.07
CA ARG A 131 24.96 5.38 -4.15
C ARG A 131 25.82 6.30 -5.05
N VAL A 132 27.14 6.13 -5.02
CA VAL A 132 28.06 6.88 -5.87
C VAL A 132 27.92 6.47 -7.34
N VAL A 133 27.98 5.16 -7.64
CA VAL A 133 27.91 4.63 -9.01
C VAL A 133 26.56 4.95 -9.67
N THR A 134 25.45 4.88 -8.92
CA THR A 134 24.12 5.14 -9.46
C THR A 134 23.74 6.62 -9.54
N ARG A 135 24.56 7.52 -8.98
CA ARG A 135 24.27 8.96 -8.88
C ARG A 135 23.91 9.64 -10.21
N PRO A 136 24.63 9.41 -11.35
CA PRO A 136 24.28 10.06 -12.62
C PRO A 136 22.90 9.63 -13.13
N LEU A 137 22.60 8.33 -13.09
CA LEU A 137 21.30 7.80 -13.48
C LEU A 137 20.20 8.34 -12.59
N ARG A 138 20.42 8.33 -11.28
CA ARG A 138 19.47 8.84 -10.31
C ARG A 138 19.13 10.30 -10.53
N LYS A 139 20.13 11.17 -10.77
CA LYS A 139 19.89 12.59 -11.09
C LYS A 139 19.01 12.78 -12.33
N ARG A 140 19.22 11.96 -13.38
CA ARG A 140 18.37 11.99 -14.59
C ARG A 140 16.94 11.58 -14.29
N LEU A 141 16.76 10.53 -13.48
CA LEU A 141 15.44 10.03 -13.09
C LEU A 141 14.74 11.00 -12.13
N GLU A 142 15.45 11.65 -11.20
CA GLU A 142 14.92 12.73 -10.36
C GLU A 142 14.45 13.93 -11.21
N ALA A 143 15.24 14.32 -12.21
CA ALA A 143 14.86 15.40 -13.12
C ALA A 143 13.62 15.05 -13.96
N TRP A 144 13.50 13.80 -14.42
CA TRP A 144 12.31 13.30 -15.08
C TRP A 144 11.09 13.30 -14.16
N ASP A 145 11.23 12.72 -12.97
CA ASP A 145 10.18 12.59 -11.97
C ASP A 145 9.62 13.98 -11.55
N ARG A 146 10.50 14.96 -11.31
CA ARG A 146 10.08 16.35 -11.01
C ARG A 146 9.35 17.01 -12.18
N ARG A 147 9.78 16.78 -13.43
CA ARG A 147 9.06 17.30 -14.61
C ARG A 147 7.69 16.65 -14.74
N ALA A 148 7.59 15.33 -14.54
CA ALA A 148 6.33 14.62 -14.52
C ALA A 148 5.41 15.14 -13.40
N ALA A 149 5.95 15.31 -12.20
CA ALA A 149 5.23 15.87 -11.05
C ALA A 149 4.68 17.29 -11.31
N GLY A 150 5.40 18.10 -12.07
CA GLY A 150 4.97 19.46 -12.46
C GLY A 150 3.73 19.50 -13.35
N ARG A 151 3.41 18.38 -14.04
CA ARG A 151 2.23 18.25 -14.91
C ARG A 151 0.96 17.80 -14.17
N VAL A 152 1.12 17.33 -12.95
CA VAL A 152 -0.02 16.86 -12.14
C VAL A 152 -0.85 18.05 -11.67
N ASP A 153 -2.13 18.06 -11.93
CA ASP A 153 -3.04 19.12 -11.45
C ASP A 153 -3.27 19.00 -9.94
N THR A 154 -3.63 17.81 -9.47
CA THR A 154 -3.93 17.56 -8.05
C THR A 154 -3.24 16.29 -7.55
N TYR A 155 -2.54 16.41 -6.42
CA TYR A 155 -2.01 15.28 -5.68
C TYR A 155 -2.98 14.78 -4.62
N VAL A 156 -3.14 13.46 -4.56
CA VAL A 156 -3.84 12.75 -3.49
C VAL A 156 -2.84 11.86 -2.77
N ALA A 157 -2.77 11.98 -1.46
CA ALA A 157 -1.93 11.14 -0.61
C ALA A 157 -2.77 10.09 0.12
N ASN A 158 -2.22 8.90 0.31
CA ASN A 158 -2.86 7.84 1.08
C ASN A 158 -2.83 8.07 2.60
N SER A 159 -1.96 8.97 3.09
CA SER A 159 -1.79 9.29 4.51
C SER A 159 -1.17 10.68 4.71
N SER A 160 -1.24 11.19 5.93
CA SER A 160 -0.57 12.44 6.34
C SER A 160 0.94 12.38 6.14
N SER A 161 1.54 11.23 6.44
CA SER A 161 2.98 10.98 6.24
C SER A 161 3.39 11.08 4.77
N VAL A 162 2.57 10.56 3.85
CA VAL A 162 2.82 10.66 2.41
C VAL A 162 2.53 12.07 1.90
N ALA A 163 1.50 12.76 2.40
CA ALA A 163 1.23 14.16 2.06
C ALA A 163 2.44 15.05 2.39
N ALA A 164 3.00 14.92 3.59
CA ALA A 164 4.20 15.64 3.99
C ALA A 164 5.43 15.32 3.12
N ARG A 165 5.52 14.08 2.60
CA ARG A 165 6.59 13.73 1.65
C ARG A 165 6.39 14.32 0.27
N ILE A 166 5.16 14.34 -0.25
CA ILE A 166 4.81 14.99 -1.52
C ILE A 166 5.20 16.46 -1.46
N GLU A 167 4.84 17.15 -0.38
CA GLU A 167 5.20 18.54 -0.17
C GLU A 167 6.73 18.74 -0.14
N ARG A 168 7.45 17.93 0.62
CA ARG A 168 8.92 17.99 0.71
C ARG A 168 9.62 17.72 -0.62
N VAL A 169 9.14 16.74 -1.39
CA VAL A 169 9.80 16.27 -2.62
C VAL A 169 9.42 17.12 -3.82
N TYR A 170 8.14 17.45 -3.96
CA TYR A 170 7.59 18.12 -5.14
C TYR A 170 7.20 19.58 -4.89
N GLY A 171 7.19 20.05 -3.64
CA GLY A 171 6.71 21.39 -3.28
C GLY A 171 5.23 21.58 -3.55
N ARG A 172 4.41 20.51 -3.52
CA ARG A 172 3.00 20.51 -3.87
C ARG A 172 2.14 20.03 -2.69
N PRO A 173 1.03 20.71 -2.37
CA PRO A 173 0.07 20.19 -1.40
C PRO A 173 -0.61 18.93 -1.93
N ALA A 174 -1.07 18.08 -1.02
CA ALA A 174 -1.84 16.88 -1.37
C ALA A 174 -3.09 16.75 -0.52
N THR A 175 -4.21 16.40 -1.16
CA THR A 175 -5.45 16.01 -0.46
C THR A 175 -5.29 14.60 0.09
N ILE A 176 -5.67 14.37 1.36
CA ILE A 176 -5.56 13.05 1.97
C ILE A 176 -6.83 12.24 1.70
N VAL A 177 -6.69 11.12 0.99
CA VAL A 177 -7.74 10.12 0.81
C VAL A 177 -7.17 8.75 1.16
N HIS A 178 -7.52 8.25 2.33
CA HIS A 178 -7.04 6.95 2.80
C HIS A 178 -7.55 5.82 1.91
N PRO A 179 -6.71 4.79 1.65
CA PRO A 179 -7.12 3.64 0.86
C PRO A 179 -8.18 2.81 1.59
N PRO A 180 -9.03 2.10 0.85
CA PRO A 180 -10.11 1.33 1.46
C PRO A 180 -9.64 -0.01 2.03
N VAL A 181 -10.40 -0.54 2.97
CA VAL A 181 -10.35 -1.96 3.34
C VAL A 181 -10.65 -2.79 2.10
N SER A 182 -9.78 -3.74 1.80
CA SER A 182 -9.82 -4.52 0.55
C SER A 182 -10.22 -6.00 0.75
N ILE A 183 -10.36 -6.44 2.01
CA ILE A 183 -10.78 -7.80 2.32
C ILE A 183 -12.31 -7.89 2.44
N ASP A 184 -12.91 -8.90 1.81
CA ASP A 184 -14.31 -9.22 2.01
C ASP A 184 -14.52 -9.81 3.41
N VAL A 185 -15.22 -9.07 4.27
CA VAL A 185 -15.47 -9.47 5.66
C VAL A 185 -16.61 -10.51 5.79
N THR A 186 -17.38 -10.76 4.73
CA THR A 186 -18.54 -11.67 4.72
C THR A 186 -18.20 -13.05 4.16
N GLY A 187 -17.04 -13.20 3.55
CA GLY A 187 -16.61 -14.45 2.92
C GLY A 187 -16.39 -15.60 3.91
N PRO A 188 -16.22 -16.82 3.41
CA PRO A 188 -16.02 -18.00 4.24
C PRO A 188 -14.75 -17.88 5.09
N GLN A 189 -14.77 -18.53 6.26
CA GLN A 189 -13.63 -18.65 7.16
C GLN A 189 -13.19 -20.12 7.23
N GLU A 190 -11.88 -20.34 7.19
CA GLU A 190 -11.29 -21.68 7.28
C GLU A 190 -10.24 -21.68 8.41
N PRO A 191 -10.39 -22.53 9.43
CA PRO A 191 -9.42 -22.66 10.51
C PRO A 191 -8.03 -23.05 10.01
N VAL A 192 -7.00 -22.47 10.61
CA VAL A 192 -5.62 -22.90 10.38
C VAL A 192 -5.31 -24.09 11.29
N ALA A 193 -4.98 -25.24 10.69
CA ALA A 193 -4.77 -26.48 11.43
C ALA A 193 -3.74 -26.31 12.56
N GLY A 194 -4.08 -26.74 13.76
CA GLY A 194 -3.22 -26.70 14.96
C GLY A 194 -2.97 -25.30 15.54
N LEU A 195 -3.68 -24.27 15.12
CA LEU A 195 -3.65 -22.94 15.76
C LEU A 195 -4.95 -22.73 16.54
N GLN A 196 -4.83 -22.45 17.84
CA GLN A 196 -5.99 -22.17 18.70
C GLN A 196 -6.26 -20.66 18.73
N PRO A 197 -7.54 -20.22 18.84
CA PRO A 197 -7.90 -18.81 19.02
C PRO A 197 -7.19 -18.15 20.21
N GLY A 198 -6.96 -16.84 20.12
CA GLY A 198 -6.31 -16.06 21.18
C GLY A 198 -4.82 -15.78 20.96
N PHE A 199 -4.29 -16.14 19.79
CA PHE A 199 -2.94 -15.79 19.35
C PHE A 199 -2.82 -14.31 18.99
N TYR A 200 -1.59 -13.79 18.98
CA TYR A 200 -1.28 -12.52 18.31
C TYR A 200 -1.01 -12.78 16.84
N LEU A 201 -1.42 -11.86 15.98
CA LEU A 201 -1.24 -11.99 14.52
C LEU A 201 -0.26 -10.94 14.01
N THR A 202 0.68 -11.34 13.19
CA THR A 202 1.46 -10.39 12.38
C THR A 202 1.45 -10.81 10.91
N VAL A 203 1.28 -9.82 10.01
CA VAL A 203 1.25 -10.05 8.57
C VAL A 203 2.44 -9.35 7.95
N GLY A 204 3.41 -10.12 7.52
CA GLY A 204 4.65 -9.57 6.97
C GLY A 204 5.35 -10.57 6.08
N ARG A 205 5.64 -10.16 4.83
CA ARG A 205 6.65 -10.89 4.05
C ARG A 205 7.98 -10.74 4.81
N GLY A 206 8.83 -11.77 4.85
CA GLY A 206 10.09 -11.79 5.58
C GLY A 206 11.14 -10.73 5.15
N ARG A 207 10.71 -9.49 5.05
CA ARG A 207 11.57 -8.33 4.75
C ARG A 207 11.97 -7.67 6.06
N ALA A 208 13.25 -7.35 6.20
CA ALA A 208 13.84 -6.80 7.41
C ALA A 208 13.08 -5.60 8.00
N TYR A 209 12.56 -4.69 7.14
CA TYR A 209 11.84 -3.50 7.57
C TYR A 209 10.50 -3.78 8.27
N LYS A 210 9.96 -5.00 8.13
CA LYS A 210 8.70 -5.39 8.80
C LYS A 210 8.87 -5.64 10.29
N ASN A 211 10.10 -5.73 10.78
CA ASN A 211 10.46 -5.93 12.19
C ASN A 211 9.70 -7.11 12.85
N VAL A 212 9.39 -8.15 12.06
CA VAL A 212 8.65 -9.33 12.53
C VAL A 212 9.36 -10.00 13.70
N ARG A 213 10.70 -9.98 13.73
CA ARG A 213 11.48 -10.54 14.83
C ARG A 213 11.18 -9.83 16.17
N ALA A 214 11.07 -8.51 16.18
CA ALA A 214 10.72 -7.76 17.37
C ALA A 214 9.31 -8.11 17.90
N VAL A 215 8.37 -8.44 16.99
CA VAL A 215 7.03 -8.93 17.38
C VAL A 215 7.13 -10.32 18.00
N ILE A 216 7.86 -11.25 17.39
CA ILE A 216 8.05 -12.62 17.90
C ILE A 216 8.69 -12.59 19.28
N ASP A 217 9.82 -11.88 19.40
CA ASP A 217 10.55 -11.77 20.67
C ASP A 217 9.71 -11.09 21.75
N GLY A 218 8.95 -10.03 21.40
CA GLY A 218 8.06 -9.34 22.33
C GLY A 218 6.90 -10.21 22.82
N VAL A 219 6.27 -10.99 21.92
CA VAL A 219 5.24 -11.96 22.33
C VAL A 219 5.86 -13.06 23.19
N GLY A 220 7.08 -13.50 22.90
CA GLY A 220 7.82 -14.48 23.70
C GLY A 220 8.11 -14.03 25.14
N LEU A 221 8.09 -12.72 25.43
CA LEU A 221 8.19 -12.18 26.79
C LEU A 221 6.85 -12.25 27.57
N LEU A 222 5.76 -12.67 26.93
CA LEU A 222 4.46 -12.86 27.56
C LEU A 222 4.29 -14.33 27.96
N ARG A 223 3.58 -14.58 29.09
CA ARG A 223 3.25 -15.95 29.48
C ARG A 223 2.21 -16.54 28.55
N ASP A 224 2.42 -17.77 28.13
CA ASP A 224 1.48 -18.59 27.35
C ASP A 224 0.94 -17.90 26.08
N ALA A 225 1.74 -17.02 25.49
CA ALA A 225 1.39 -16.29 24.29
C ALA A 225 2.09 -16.88 23.05
N GLN A 226 1.36 -16.90 21.94
CA GLN A 226 1.84 -17.36 20.64
C GLN A 226 1.55 -16.29 19.59
N VAL A 227 2.43 -16.14 18.61
CA VAL A 227 2.20 -15.29 17.43
C VAL A 227 2.07 -16.14 16.17
N ALA A 228 1.00 -15.92 15.42
CA ALA A 228 0.84 -16.42 14.06
C ALA A 228 1.45 -15.41 13.09
N VAL A 229 2.36 -15.86 12.23
CA VAL A 229 3.07 -15.02 11.25
C VAL A 229 2.62 -15.42 9.85
N VAL A 230 1.86 -14.54 9.19
CA VAL A 230 1.50 -14.70 7.78
C VAL A 230 2.61 -14.14 6.90
N GLY A 231 3.24 -15.00 6.11
CA GLY A 231 4.38 -14.68 5.26
C GLY A 231 5.49 -15.71 5.41
N SER A 232 6.48 -15.65 4.52
CA SER A 232 7.61 -16.60 4.53
C SER A 232 8.65 -16.22 5.55
N ALA A 233 9.18 -17.21 6.27
CA ALA A 233 10.30 -17.03 7.19
C ALA A 233 11.58 -16.64 6.43
N PRO A 234 12.38 -15.70 6.94
CA PRO A 234 13.71 -15.42 6.40
C PRO A 234 14.62 -16.67 6.55
N GLY A 235 15.15 -17.18 5.43
CA GLY A 235 16.10 -18.29 5.46
C GLY A 235 15.53 -19.70 5.63
N GLY A 236 14.20 -19.86 5.53
CA GLY A 236 13.49 -21.13 5.68
C GLY A 236 12.70 -21.21 6.99
N GLU A 237 12.02 -22.35 7.23
CA GLU A 237 11.30 -22.59 8.47
C GLU A 237 12.27 -22.62 9.66
N GLN A 238 12.18 -21.63 10.51
CA GLN A 238 12.81 -21.65 11.83
C GLN A 238 11.76 -22.09 12.85
N GLU A 239 12.03 -23.17 13.54
CA GLU A 239 11.26 -23.53 14.72
C GLU A 239 11.48 -22.48 15.82
N ASP A 240 10.44 -21.72 16.12
CA ASP A 240 10.41 -20.77 17.21
C ASP A 240 9.26 -21.17 18.14
N PRO A 241 9.51 -21.39 19.45
CA PRO A 241 8.48 -21.88 20.37
C PRO A 241 7.32 -20.88 20.53
N HIS A 242 7.51 -19.61 20.23
CA HIS A 242 6.52 -18.54 20.36
C HIS A 242 5.89 -18.14 19.05
N ALA A 243 6.44 -18.59 17.91
CA ALA A 243 5.99 -18.17 16.58
C ALA A 243 5.61 -19.34 15.69
N ARG A 244 4.47 -19.20 15.02
CA ARG A 244 4.05 -20.11 13.98
C ARG A 244 4.02 -19.40 12.62
N TRP A 245 4.95 -19.77 11.76
CA TRP A 245 5.01 -19.28 10.40
C TRP A 245 4.01 -20.04 9.53
N LEU A 246 3.11 -19.31 8.88
CA LEU A 246 2.01 -19.89 8.10
C LEU A 246 2.25 -19.83 6.59
N GLY A 247 3.35 -19.16 6.16
CA GLY A 247 3.59 -18.95 4.73
C GLY A 247 2.48 -18.14 4.07
N VAL A 248 2.09 -18.56 2.87
CA VAL A 248 0.97 -17.98 2.13
C VAL A 248 -0.30 -18.69 2.58
N VAL A 249 -1.27 -17.92 3.05
CA VAL A 249 -2.59 -18.42 3.47
C VAL A 249 -3.66 -18.05 2.44
N SER A 250 -4.77 -18.82 2.42
CA SER A 250 -5.93 -18.48 1.62
C SER A 250 -6.69 -17.27 2.20
N ASP A 251 -7.52 -16.62 1.41
CA ASP A 251 -8.37 -15.53 1.91
C ASP A 251 -9.32 -16.01 3.03
N ALA A 252 -9.81 -17.26 2.96
CA ALA A 252 -10.64 -17.86 4.00
C ALA A 252 -9.87 -18.07 5.31
N GLN A 253 -8.62 -18.53 5.23
CA GLN A 253 -7.72 -18.65 6.38
C GLN A 253 -7.34 -17.26 6.95
N LEU A 254 -7.08 -16.29 6.09
CA LEU A 254 -6.76 -14.94 6.55
C LEU A 254 -7.94 -14.29 7.30
N ARG A 255 -9.19 -14.50 6.83
CA ARG A 255 -10.40 -14.07 7.56
C ARG A 255 -10.49 -14.71 8.93
N TRP A 256 -10.27 -16.04 9.00
CA TRP A 256 -10.28 -16.78 10.26
C TRP A 256 -9.20 -16.26 11.22
N LEU A 257 -7.99 -15.98 10.70
CA LEU A 257 -6.89 -15.42 11.48
C LEU A 257 -7.26 -14.05 12.07
N TYR A 258 -7.84 -13.17 11.26
CA TYR A 258 -8.28 -11.88 11.78
C TYR A 258 -9.34 -12.01 12.88
N VAL A 259 -10.35 -12.86 12.69
CA VAL A 259 -11.45 -13.04 13.68
C VAL A 259 -10.95 -13.63 15.00
N ASN A 260 -9.99 -14.54 14.95
CA ASN A 260 -9.56 -15.33 16.11
C ASN A 260 -8.28 -14.82 16.78
N ALA A 261 -7.66 -13.79 16.23
CA ALA A 261 -6.52 -13.14 16.86
C ALA A 261 -6.95 -12.28 18.04
N ARG A 262 -6.16 -12.30 19.11
CA ARG A 262 -6.31 -11.39 20.26
C ARG A 262 -6.03 -9.95 19.86
N ALA A 263 -5.01 -9.74 19.04
CA ALA A 263 -4.69 -8.47 18.39
C ALA A 263 -3.79 -8.72 17.17
N LEU A 264 -3.84 -7.79 16.19
CA LEU A 264 -2.79 -7.72 15.17
C LEU A 264 -1.66 -6.82 15.68
N VAL A 265 -0.41 -7.28 15.53
CA VAL A 265 0.80 -6.54 15.94
C VAL A 265 1.63 -6.19 14.71
N ALA A 266 1.90 -4.90 14.48
CA ALA A 266 2.67 -4.44 13.33
C ALA A 266 3.57 -3.25 13.70
N VAL A 267 4.87 -3.50 13.81
CA VAL A 267 5.87 -2.49 14.22
C VAL A 267 6.82 -2.09 13.10
N SER A 268 6.32 -2.13 11.85
CA SER A 268 7.02 -1.61 10.67
C SER A 268 6.70 -0.12 10.45
N TYR A 269 7.56 0.55 9.70
CA TYR A 269 7.22 1.87 9.17
C TYR A 269 6.45 1.72 7.85
N GLU A 270 5.18 2.09 7.83
CA GLU A 270 4.31 1.97 6.65
C GLU A 270 3.86 3.34 6.13
N ASP A 271 3.55 3.39 4.83
CA ASP A 271 3.00 4.61 4.23
C ASP A 271 1.55 4.85 4.65
N PHE A 272 0.76 3.79 4.81
CA PHE A 272 -0.57 3.82 5.39
C PHE A 272 -0.80 2.65 6.35
N GLY A 273 -0.55 1.40 5.90
CA GLY A 273 -0.79 0.19 6.69
C GLY A 273 -2.22 -0.33 6.50
N LEU A 274 -2.42 -1.15 5.46
CA LEU A 274 -3.72 -1.76 5.18
C LEU A 274 -4.10 -2.85 6.19
N THR A 275 -3.13 -3.64 6.65
CA THR A 275 -3.39 -4.76 7.56
C THR A 275 -4.05 -4.39 8.88
N PRO A 276 -3.73 -3.26 9.54
CA PRO A 276 -4.46 -2.79 10.72
C PRO A 276 -5.95 -2.53 10.45
N ILE A 277 -6.28 -1.81 9.38
CA ILE A 277 -7.69 -1.54 9.07
C ILE A 277 -8.45 -2.79 8.60
N GLU A 278 -7.76 -3.75 7.97
CA GLU A 278 -8.30 -5.06 7.66
C GLU A 278 -8.64 -5.84 8.93
N ALA A 279 -7.72 -5.94 9.90
CA ALA A 279 -7.99 -6.54 11.21
C ALA A 279 -9.15 -5.85 11.93
N ASN A 280 -9.16 -4.53 11.94
CA ASN A 280 -10.24 -3.75 12.55
C ASN A 280 -11.61 -4.01 11.89
N ALA A 281 -11.65 -4.29 10.60
CA ALA A 281 -12.91 -4.63 9.91
C ALA A 281 -13.55 -5.93 10.46
N PHE A 282 -12.76 -6.84 11.01
CA PHE A 282 -13.22 -8.03 11.72
C PHE A 282 -13.51 -7.78 13.22
N GLY A 283 -13.22 -6.59 13.72
CA GLY A 283 -13.36 -6.24 15.14
C GLY A 283 -12.13 -6.58 15.98
N THR A 284 -11.03 -6.94 15.35
CA THR A 284 -9.77 -7.29 16.00
C THR A 284 -8.95 -6.04 16.20
N PRO A 285 -8.59 -5.70 17.45
CA PRO A 285 -7.80 -4.53 17.75
C PRO A 285 -6.35 -4.68 17.29
N VAL A 286 -5.62 -3.57 17.23
CA VAL A 286 -4.25 -3.56 16.72
C VAL A 286 -3.27 -2.94 17.71
N ALA A 287 -2.03 -3.43 17.72
CA ALA A 287 -0.88 -2.79 18.35
C ALA A 287 0.13 -2.43 17.26
N VAL A 288 0.30 -1.14 17.00
CA VAL A 288 1.08 -0.67 15.85
C VAL A 288 2.14 0.35 16.24
N LEU A 289 3.23 0.42 15.49
CA LEU A 289 4.27 1.42 15.74
C LEU A 289 3.69 2.85 15.67
N ARG A 290 4.03 3.71 16.62
CA ARG A 290 3.63 5.14 16.59
C ARG A 290 4.42 5.89 15.53
N ALA A 291 4.21 5.55 14.26
CA ALA A 291 4.93 6.17 13.15
C ALA A 291 4.22 5.96 11.80
N GLY A 292 4.55 6.84 10.86
CA GLY A 292 4.08 6.72 9.47
C GLY A 292 2.56 6.76 9.36
N GLY A 293 2.03 5.99 8.42
CA GLY A 293 0.59 5.94 8.14
C GLY A 293 -0.25 5.22 9.20
N TYR A 294 0.38 4.56 10.18
CA TYR A 294 -0.36 4.00 11.32
C TYR A 294 -1.00 5.10 12.19
N LEU A 295 -0.45 6.31 12.18
CA LEU A 295 -1.05 7.47 12.85
C LEU A 295 -2.38 7.88 12.22
N ASP A 296 -2.60 7.57 10.94
CA ASP A 296 -3.85 7.83 10.22
C ASP A 296 -4.83 6.64 10.32
N SER A 297 -4.30 5.40 10.35
CA SER A 297 -5.11 4.18 10.30
C SER A 297 -5.52 3.64 11.66
N THR A 298 -5.03 4.22 12.77
CA THR A 298 -5.30 3.75 14.14
C THR A 298 -5.84 4.90 15.00
N ASP A 299 -6.93 4.63 15.70
CA ASP A 299 -7.53 5.52 16.69
C ASP A 299 -7.25 4.93 18.08
N GLU A 300 -6.33 5.58 18.82
CA GLU A 300 -5.82 5.08 20.10
C GLU A 300 -6.94 4.94 21.13
N GLY A 301 -7.02 3.76 21.76
CA GLY A 301 -8.09 3.45 22.71
C GLY A 301 -9.44 3.10 22.10
N VAL A 302 -9.60 3.18 20.77
CA VAL A 302 -10.81 2.82 20.04
C VAL A 302 -10.58 1.62 19.12
N SER A 303 -9.59 1.69 18.25
CA SER A 303 -9.28 0.64 17.28
C SER A 303 -7.99 -0.11 17.59
N GLY A 304 -7.14 0.43 18.45
CA GLY A 304 -5.86 -0.16 18.83
C GLY A 304 -5.08 0.70 19.82
N VAL A 305 -3.81 0.34 19.95
CA VAL A 305 -2.81 1.04 20.77
C VAL A 305 -1.52 1.23 19.99
N PHE A 306 -0.71 2.19 20.42
CA PHE A 306 0.59 2.41 19.80
C PHE A 306 1.73 1.74 20.58
N VAL A 307 2.68 1.21 19.84
CA VAL A 307 3.98 0.72 20.31
C VAL A 307 5.01 1.81 20.03
N GLU A 308 5.76 2.25 21.05
CA GLU A 308 6.62 3.42 20.94
C GLU A 308 7.93 3.16 20.17
N ALA A 309 8.40 1.90 20.16
CA ALA A 309 9.61 1.51 19.44
C ALA A 309 9.49 0.09 18.87
N PRO A 310 10.15 -0.23 17.73
CA PRO A 310 10.11 -1.55 17.15
C PRO A 310 11.07 -2.53 17.88
N THR A 311 10.94 -2.65 19.20
CA THR A 311 11.73 -3.54 20.08
C THR A 311 10.84 -4.54 20.78
N ALA A 312 11.42 -5.67 21.21
CA ALA A 312 10.71 -6.73 21.91
C ALA A 312 10.07 -6.22 23.21
N GLU A 313 10.80 -5.41 23.96
CA GLU A 313 10.37 -4.86 25.25
C GLU A 313 9.16 -3.93 25.05
N ALA A 314 9.24 -3.00 24.09
CA ALA A 314 8.14 -2.07 23.80
C ALA A 314 6.87 -2.80 23.33
N VAL A 315 7.03 -3.84 22.50
CA VAL A 315 5.91 -4.72 22.08
C VAL A 315 5.31 -5.41 23.31
N ALA A 316 6.13 -6.07 24.14
CA ALA A 316 5.66 -6.78 25.31
C ALA A 316 4.94 -5.87 26.30
N ASP A 317 5.49 -4.70 26.60
CA ASP A 317 4.91 -3.74 27.55
C ASP A 317 3.57 -3.20 27.04
N THR A 318 3.50 -2.88 25.75
CA THR A 318 2.24 -2.46 25.12
C THR A 318 1.19 -3.57 25.20
N LEU A 319 1.53 -4.81 24.87
CA LEU A 319 0.58 -5.93 24.89
C LEU A 319 0.12 -6.32 26.30
N ARG A 320 0.97 -6.15 27.34
CA ARG A 320 0.58 -6.37 28.74
C ARG A 320 -0.46 -5.36 29.23
N THR A 321 -0.36 -4.13 28.78
CA THR A 321 -1.21 -3.01 29.21
C THR A 321 -2.36 -2.72 28.26
N MET A 322 -2.43 -3.42 27.13
CA MET A 322 -3.46 -3.22 26.10
C MET A 322 -4.86 -3.44 26.69
N PRO A 323 -5.75 -2.44 26.64
CA PRO A 323 -7.11 -2.57 27.14
C PRO A 323 -7.94 -3.51 26.26
N GLN A 324 -9.01 -4.07 26.83
CA GLN A 324 -10.04 -4.74 26.02
C GLN A 324 -10.85 -3.68 25.27
N LEU A 325 -10.75 -3.68 23.97
CA LEU A 325 -11.49 -2.77 23.10
C LEU A 325 -12.76 -3.45 22.58
N PRO A 326 -13.94 -2.80 22.68
CA PRO A 326 -15.18 -3.36 22.15
C PRO A 326 -15.10 -3.57 20.65
N ALA A 327 -15.31 -4.79 20.19
CA ALA A 327 -15.21 -5.16 18.77
C ALA A 327 -16.11 -4.33 17.84
N GLU A 328 -17.26 -3.85 18.35
CA GLU A 328 -18.14 -2.96 17.58
C GLU A 328 -17.51 -1.57 17.35
N GLY A 329 -16.84 -1.00 18.35
CA GLY A 329 -16.10 0.25 18.21
C GLY A 329 -14.97 0.11 17.20
N VAL A 330 -14.23 -1.00 17.28
CA VAL A 330 -13.15 -1.34 16.34
C VAL A 330 -13.67 -1.44 14.90
N ARG A 331 -14.79 -2.17 14.66
CA ARG A 331 -15.42 -2.25 13.33
C ARG A 331 -15.94 -0.92 12.84
N ARG A 332 -16.53 -0.09 13.72
CA ARG A 332 -17.00 1.25 13.37
C ARG A 332 -15.86 2.16 12.92
N HIS A 333 -14.68 2.04 13.55
CA HIS A 333 -13.48 2.73 13.09
C HIS A 333 -13.11 2.29 11.66
N ALA A 334 -13.04 0.98 11.38
CA ALA A 334 -12.71 0.44 10.05
C ALA A 334 -13.71 0.89 8.96
N ALA A 335 -14.99 1.10 9.30
CA ALA A 335 -16.00 1.57 8.34
C ALA A 335 -15.67 2.94 7.74
N ARG A 336 -14.86 3.76 8.41
CA ARG A 336 -14.36 5.05 7.88
C ARG A 336 -13.47 4.87 6.65
N PHE A 337 -12.94 3.66 6.44
CA PHE A 337 -12.09 3.25 5.33
C PHE A 337 -12.83 2.30 4.37
N SER A 338 -14.14 2.40 4.27
CA SER A 338 -14.92 1.59 3.33
C SER A 338 -14.67 2.02 1.88
N GLN A 339 -14.93 1.08 0.94
CA GLN A 339 -14.84 1.34 -0.49
C GLN A 339 -15.73 2.53 -0.91
N ASP A 340 -16.93 2.66 -0.33
CA ASP A 340 -17.86 3.77 -0.64
C ASP A 340 -17.32 5.13 -0.19
N VAL A 341 -16.68 5.18 0.99
CA VAL A 341 -16.04 6.40 1.49
C VAL A 341 -14.88 6.80 0.59
N PHE A 342 -14.05 5.84 0.21
CA PHE A 342 -12.93 6.07 -0.72
C PHE A 342 -13.44 6.58 -2.08
N ALA A 343 -14.39 5.87 -2.69
CA ALA A 343 -14.93 6.20 -4.00
C ALA A 343 -15.57 7.60 -4.01
N ARG A 344 -16.35 7.94 -2.98
CA ARG A 344 -16.96 9.27 -2.85
C ARG A 344 -15.90 10.37 -2.75
N LYS A 345 -14.86 10.19 -1.91
CA LYS A 345 -13.79 11.17 -1.75
C LYS A 345 -12.97 11.32 -3.05
N MET A 346 -12.66 10.23 -3.73
CA MET A 346 -11.92 10.28 -5.00
C MET A 346 -12.72 10.98 -6.10
N ARG A 347 -14.02 10.69 -6.22
CA ARG A 347 -14.90 11.40 -7.16
C ARG A 347 -14.97 12.90 -6.86
N GLN A 348 -15.02 13.28 -5.58
CA GLN A 348 -15.00 14.69 -5.17
C GLN A 348 -13.71 15.38 -5.60
N VAL A 349 -12.54 14.78 -5.32
CA VAL A 349 -11.23 15.33 -5.73
C VAL A 349 -11.18 15.52 -7.26
N VAL A 350 -11.64 14.54 -8.03
CA VAL A 350 -11.67 14.64 -9.49
C VAL A 350 -12.59 15.79 -9.93
N ALA A 351 -13.78 15.91 -9.34
CA ALA A 351 -14.73 16.99 -9.66
C ALA A 351 -14.12 18.37 -9.34
N ASP A 352 -13.54 18.53 -8.16
CA ASP A 352 -12.90 19.79 -7.73
C ASP A 352 -11.73 20.16 -8.64
N THR A 353 -10.93 19.18 -9.08
CA THR A 353 -9.83 19.39 -10.04
C THR A 353 -10.37 19.91 -11.39
N MET A 354 -11.43 19.30 -11.90
CA MET A 354 -12.04 19.71 -13.16
C MET A 354 -12.60 21.13 -13.09
N VAL A 355 -13.28 21.49 -11.98
CA VAL A 355 -13.79 22.85 -11.76
C VAL A 355 -12.63 23.85 -11.69
N SER A 356 -11.58 23.55 -10.95
CA SER A 356 -10.41 24.44 -10.81
C SER A 356 -9.74 24.72 -12.16
N ARG A 357 -9.68 23.74 -13.06
CA ARG A 357 -9.13 23.91 -14.42
C ARG A 357 -10.03 24.80 -15.27
N LEU A 358 -11.35 24.63 -15.20
CA LEU A 358 -12.27 25.49 -15.95
C LEU A 358 -12.22 26.97 -15.52
N VAL A 359 -11.90 27.23 -14.26
CA VAL A 359 -11.75 28.61 -13.74
C VAL A 359 -10.40 29.21 -14.13
N ALA A 360 -9.36 28.38 -14.34
CA ALA A 360 -8.01 28.82 -14.71
C ALA A 360 -7.79 28.98 -16.23
N ALA A 361 -8.67 28.45 -17.06
CA ALA A 361 -8.63 28.53 -18.54
C ALA A 361 -9.37 29.79 -19.06
#